data_6ad67dbf6110f30ded90ad45010b51ac
#
_entry.id   6ad67dbf6110f30ded90ad45010b51ac
#
_cell.length_a   1.000
_cell.length_b   1.000
_cell.length_c   1.000
_cell.angle_alpha   90.00
_cell.angle_beta   90.00
_cell.angle_gamma   90.00
#
_symmetry.space_group_name_H-M   'P 1'
#
loop_
_entity.id
_entity.type
_entity.pdbx_description
1 polymer ?
#
loop_
_entity_poly.entity_id
_entity_poly.type
_entity_poly.pdbx_seq_one_letter_code
_entity_poly.pdbx_strand_id
1 'polypeptide(L)'
;MCSSDLTPNLNGDYLSDACVAQIGGLGMAPGGNVGDGFAVFEATHGTAPKYAGLDKVNPGAVLLSGAMMFEELGWSDAADAIIRGLSGAIAARRVTYDLARQMPGATEVSTSQFAECIIDHV
;
A
#
# COMPACT_ATOMS: atom_id res chain seq x y z
N MET A 1 5.18 12.86 28.09
CA MET A 1 5.93 11.59 28.08
C MET A 1 5.27 10.73 27.02
N CYS A 2 5.88 10.58 25.83
CA CYS A 2 5.45 9.55 24.89
C CYS A 2 5.96 8.22 25.44
N SER A 3 5.07 7.32 25.84
CA SER A 3 5.41 5.92 25.99
C SER A 3 5.41 5.32 24.57
N SER A 4 6.56 4.94 24.07
CA SER A 4 6.63 4.13 22.85
C SER A 4 6.30 2.69 23.26
N ASP A 5 5.13 2.22 22.86
CA ASP A 5 4.73 0.85 23.06
C ASP A 5 5.47 -0.03 22.04
N LEU A 6 6.48 -0.76 22.51
CA LEU A 6 7.23 -1.71 21.71
C LEU A 6 6.61 -3.10 21.85
N THR A 7 6.37 -3.76 20.73
CA THR A 7 5.95 -5.15 20.71
C THR A 7 7.07 -6.05 20.18
N PRO A 8 7.19 -7.32 20.63
CA PRO A 8 8.03 -8.30 19.95
C PRO A 8 7.62 -8.42 18.46
N ASN A 9 8.58 -8.69 17.59
CA ASN A 9 8.38 -8.73 16.13
C ASN A 9 7.14 -9.55 15.72
N LEU A 10 7.02 -10.78 16.18
CA LEU A 10 5.87 -11.64 15.86
C LEU A 10 4.51 -11.05 16.30
N ASN A 11 4.46 -10.46 17.49
CA ASN A 11 3.23 -9.84 17.99
C ASN A 11 2.91 -8.55 17.24
N GLY A 12 3.93 -7.79 16.84
CA GLY A 12 3.81 -6.61 15.98
C GLY A 12 3.22 -6.96 14.63
N ASP A 13 3.69 -8.03 14.00
CA ASP A 13 3.17 -8.53 12.71
C ASP A 13 1.68 -8.89 12.81
N TYR A 14 1.28 -9.65 13.82
CA TYR A 14 -0.14 -9.98 14.01
C TYR A 14 -1.01 -8.74 14.25
N LEU A 15 -0.51 -7.77 15.01
CA LEU A 15 -1.24 -6.55 15.28
C LEU A 15 -1.38 -5.67 14.04
N SER A 16 -0.31 -5.49 13.27
CA SER A 16 -0.33 -4.74 12.02
C SER A 16 -1.26 -5.36 10.98
N ASP A 17 -1.20 -6.69 10.82
CA ASP A 17 -2.10 -7.41 9.90
C ASP A 17 -3.57 -7.28 10.31
N ALA A 18 -3.86 -7.32 11.60
CA ALA A 18 -5.22 -7.09 12.10
C ALA A 18 -5.71 -5.65 11.83
N CYS A 19 -4.84 -4.65 11.96
CA CYS A 19 -5.15 -3.26 11.62
C CYS A 19 -5.39 -3.09 10.10
N VAL A 20 -4.54 -3.68 9.28
CA VAL A 20 -4.62 -3.64 7.82
C VAL A 20 -5.92 -4.27 7.30
N ALA A 21 -6.38 -5.33 7.95
CA ALA A 21 -7.66 -5.96 7.61
C ALA A 21 -8.85 -5.00 7.72
N GLN A 22 -8.75 -3.95 8.55
CA GLN A 22 -9.80 -2.94 8.72
C GLN A 22 -9.83 -1.89 7.59
N ILE A 23 -8.71 -1.66 6.90
CA ILE A 23 -8.56 -0.56 5.93
C ILE A 23 -8.53 -0.99 4.47
N GLY A 24 -8.66 -2.27 4.17
CA GLY A 24 -8.71 -2.73 2.79
C GLY A 24 -7.97 -4.04 2.53
N GLY A 25 -7.25 -4.54 3.51
CA GLY A 25 -6.51 -5.80 3.44
C GLY A 25 -5.05 -5.64 3.02
N LEU A 26 -4.35 -6.76 2.92
CA LEU A 26 -2.89 -6.84 2.70
C LEU A 26 -2.40 -6.14 1.42
N GLY A 27 -3.27 -5.95 0.43
CA GLY A 27 -2.95 -5.20 -0.80
C GLY A 27 -2.68 -3.70 -0.58
N MET A 28 -2.95 -3.18 0.63
CA MET A 28 -2.73 -1.78 1.03
C MET A 28 -1.72 -1.65 2.17
N ALA A 29 -1.04 -2.74 2.56
CA ALA A 29 -0.11 -2.74 3.68
C ALA A 29 1.33 -2.49 3.23
N PRO A 30 1.88 -1.28 3.44
CA PRO A 30 3.31 -1.05 3.21
C PRO A 30 4.13 -1.67 4.34
N GLY A 31 5.40 -1.96 4.05
CA GLY A 31 6.38 -2.39 5.04
C GLY A 31 7.69 -1.62 4.90
N GLY A 32 8.32 -1.37 6.02
CA GLY A 32 9.63 -0.74 6.09
C GLY A 32 10.42 -1.25 7.29
N ASN A 33 11.66 -1.64 7.05
CA ASN A 33 12.62 -2.06 8.08
C ASN A 33 13.79 -1.09 8.02
N VAL A 34 13.90 -0.22 9.02
CA VAL A 34 14.92 0.83 9.09
C VAL A 34 15.97 0.46 10.13
N GLY A 35 17.24 0.46 9.72
CA GLY A 35 18.39 0.19 10.57
C GLY A 35 19.43 1.30 10.50
N ASP A 36 20.53 1.12 11.22
CA ASP A 36 21.63 2.09 11.21
C ASP A 36 22.35 2.11 9.85
N GLY A 37 22.03 3.12 9.05
CA GLY A 37 22.68 3.37 7.76
C GLY A 37 22.13 2.60 6.56
N PHE A 38 21.05 1.84 6.72
CA PHE A 38 20.32 1.21 5.62
C PHE A 38 18.85 0.99 5.99
N ALA A 39 17.99 0.93 4.96
CA ALA A 39 16.58 0.60 5.12
C ALA A 39 16.11 -0.30 3.98
N VAL A 40 15.11 -1.14 4.24
CA VAL A 40 14.45 -2.00 3.24
C VAL A 40 12.96 -1.68 3.27
N PHE A 41 12.40 -1.40 2.09
CA PHE A 41 10.98 -1.11 1.92
C PHE A 41 10.36 -2.15 1.00
N GLU A 42 9.34 -2.83 1.48
CA GLU A 42 8.69 -3.91 0.75
C GLU A 42 7.20 -4.01 1.14
N ALA A 43 6.39 -4.60 0.28
CA ALA A 43 5.03 -4.94 0.66
C ALA A 43 5.05 -6.05 1.72
N THR A 44 4.16 -6.00 2.70
CA THR A 44 4.07 -7.02 3.76
C THR A 44 3.54 -8.37 3.26
N HIS A 45 2.86 -8.38 2.10
CA HIS A 45 2.33 -9.60 1.48
C HIS A 45 3.36 -10.34 0.61
N GLY A 46 3.16 -11.64 0.41
CA GLY A 46 3.99 -12.47 -0.47
C GLY A 46 3.70 -12.25 -1.97
N THR A 47 4.34 -13.06 -2.80
CA THR A 47 4.34 -12.93 -4.28
C THR A 47 3.03 -13.31 -4.97
N ALA A 48 2.07 -13.91 -4.26
CA ALA A 48 0.76 -14.31 -4.78
C ALA A 48 0.80 -15.06 -6.14
N PRO A 49 1.52 -16.19 -6.27
CA PRO A 49 1.80 -16.84 -7.55
C PRO A 49 0.55 -17.24 -8.33
N LYS A 50 -0.60 -17.41 -7.65
CA LYS A 50 -1.89 -17.71 -8.27
C LYS A 50 -2.40 -16.59 -9.18
N TYR A 51 -1.91 -15.36 -9.00
CA TYR A 51 -2.32 -14.18 -9.76
C TYR A 51 -1.28 -13.74 -10.79
N ALA A 52 -0.17 -14.48 -10.91
CA ALA A 52 0.87 -14.15 -11.87
C ALA A 52 0.32 -14.09 -13.30
N GLY A 53 0.57 -12.99 -14.01
CA GLY A 53 0.12 -12.77 -15.37
C GLY A 53 -1.37 -12.42 -15.54
N LEU A 54 -2.15 -12.29 -14.44
CA LEU A 54 -3.59 -11.99 -14.53
C LEU A 54 -3.93 -10.50 -14.50
N ASP A 55 -2.96 -9.62 -14.30
CA ASP A 55 -3.16 -8.16 -14.19
C ASP A 55 -4.27 -7.77 -13.20
N LYS A 56 -4.30 -8.42 -12.03
CA LYS A 56 -5.45 -8.35 -11.12
C LYS A 56 -5.14 -7.83 -9.72
N VAL A 57 -3.90 -7.99 -9.22
CA VAL A 57 -3.56 -7.66 -7.84
C VAL A 57 -3.49 -6.15 -7.61
N ASN A 58 -3.78 -5.74 -6.37
CA ASN A 58 -3.66 -4.37 -5.94
C ASN A 58 -2.17 -3.99 -5.76
N PRO A 59 -1.64 -2.96 -6.45
CA PRO A 59 -0.26 -2.51 -6.30
C PRO A 59 -0.07 -1.54 -5.12
N GLY A 60 -1.11 -1.21 -4.37
CA GLY A 60 -1.11 -0.16 -3.35
C GLY A 60 -0.05 -0.36 -2.27
N ALA A 61 0.15 -1.59 -1.80
CA ALA A 61 1.17 -1.89 -0.78
C ALA A 61 2.59 -1.57 -1.25
N VAL A 62 2.94 -1.95 -2.48
CA VAL A 62 4.26 -1.65 -3.07
C VAL A 62 4.43 -0.15 -3.31
N LEU A 63 3.40 0.53 -3.81
CA LEU A 63 3.43 1.97 -4.04
C LEU A 63 3.60 2.75 -2.73
N LEU A 64 2.88 2.37 -1.67
CA LEU A 64 3.02 2.99 -0.35
C LEU A 64 4.39 2.70 0.29
N SER A 65 4.94 1.50 0.10
CA SER A 65 6.32 1.19 0.52
C SER A 65 7.33 2.07 -0.22
N GLY A 66 7.10 2.33 -1.51
CA GLY A 66 7.88 3.27 -2.31
C GLY A 66 7.77 4.71 -1.79
N ALA A 67 6.58 5.15 -1.38
CA ALA A 67 6.39 6.47 -0.76
C ALA A 67 7.19 6.59 0.55
N MET A 68 7.14 5.57 1.42
CA MET A 68 7.96 5.53 2.65
C MET A 68 9.47 5.60 2.33
N MET A 69 9.92 4.91 1.28
CA MET A 69 11.31 4.99 0.82
C MET A 69 11.68 6.41 0.39
N PHE A 70 10.82 7.10 -0.35
CA PHE A 70 11.07 8.47 -0.78
C PHE A 70 11.09 9.44 0.40
N GLU A 71 10.25 9.25 1.40
CA GLU A 71 10.31 10.02 2.65
C GLU A 71 11.65 9.84 3.38
N GLU A 72 12.14 8.62 3.51
CA GLU A 72 13.43 8.31 4.12
C GLU A 72 14.61 8.94 3.36
N LEU A 73 14.50 9.03 2.03
CA LEU A 73 15.48 9.69 1.18
C LEU A 73 15.37 11.23 1.19
N GLY A 74 14.38 11.79 1.86
CA GLY A 74 14.11 13.23 1.88
C GLY A 74 13.42 13.75 0.61
N TRP A 75 12.82 12.89 -0.19
CA TRP A 75 12.10 13.23 -1.43
C TRP A 75 10.60 13.34 -1.17
N SER A 76 10.23 14.20 -0.24
CA SER A 76 8.85 14.32 0.25
C SER A 76 7.84 14.63 -0.87
N ASP A 77 8.21 15.47 -1.85
CA ASP A 77 7.33 15.78 -2.98
C ASP A 77 6.95 14.54 -3.80
N ALA A 78 7.90 13.60 -3.96
CA ALA A 78 7.64 12.34 -4.66
C ALA A 78 6.75 11.40 -3.84
N ALA A 79 6.96 11.32 -2.54
CA ALA A 79 6.11 10.56 -1.62
C ALA A 79 4.67 11.10 -1.64
N ASP A 80 4.51 12.42 -1.51
CA ASP A 80 3.21 13.10 -1.56
C ASP A 80 2.49 12.88 -2.89
N ALA A 81 3.22 12.87 -4.01
CA ALA A 81 2.65 12.61 -5.33
C ALA A 81 2.01 11.21 -5.40
N ILE A 82 2.71 10.18 -4.91
CA ILE A 82 2.18 8.80 -4.84
C ILE A 82 0.91 8.75 -3.97
N ILE A 83 0.95 9.38 -2.80
CA ILE A 83 -0.18 9.37 -1.85
C ILE A 83 -1.39 10.09 -2.45
N ARG A 84 -1.19 11.26 -3.11
CA ARG A 84 -2.26 11.99 -3.79
C ARG A 84 -2.87 11.16 -4.91
N GLY A 85 -2.05 10.58 -5.79
CA GLY A 85 -2.51 9.76 -6.90
C GLY A 85 -3.34 8.58 -6.44
N LEU A 86 -2.85 7.84 -5.44
CA LEU A 86 -3.56 6.69 -4.87
C LEU A 86 -4.90 7.11 -4.23
N SER A 87 -4.88 8.18 -3.45
CA SER A 87 -6.08 8.74 -2.83
C SER A 87 -7.10 9.20 -3.86
N GLY A 88 -6.65 9.84 -4.95
CA GLY A 88 -7.50 10.27 -6.05
C GLY A 88 -8.18 9.10 -6.77
N ALA A 89 -7.44 8.05 -7.10
CA ALA A 89 -7.99 6.85 -7.75
C ALA A 89 -9.04 6.15 -6.87
N ILE A 90 -8.79 6.06 -5.55
CA ILE A 90 -9.76 5.50 -4.59
C ILE A 90 -11.00 6.39 -4.49
N ALA A 91 -10.83 7.71 -4.41
CA ALA A 91 -11.95 8.67 -4.37
C ALA A 91 -12.80 8.61 -5.65
N ALA A 92 -12.17 8.41 -6.82
CA ALA A 92 -12.83 8.19 -8.09
C ALA A 92 -13.52 6.82 -8.19
N ARG A 93 -13.37 5.96 -7.17
CA ARG A 93 -13.94 4.60 -7.10
C ARG A 93 -13.55 3.69 -8.26
N ARG A 94 -12.39 3.90 -8.85
CA ARG A 94 -11.77 3.04 -9.87
C ARG A 94 -10.65 2.27 -9.21
N VAL A 95 -10.93 1.07 -8.75
CA VAL A 95 -10.05 0.32 -7.83
C VAL A 95 -9.96 -1.15 -8.22
N THR A 96 -8.96 -1.83 -7.71
CA THR A 96 -8.80 -3.28 -7.90
C THR A 96 -9.87 -4.08 -7.16
N TYR A 97 -10.02 -5.35 -7.51
CA TYR A 97 -11.09 -6.25 -7.07
C TYR A 97 -11.25 -6.34 -5.54
N ASP A 98 -10.14 -6.25 -4.80
CA ASP A 98 -10.09 -6.35 -3.34
C ASP A 98 -10.75 -5.14 -2.65
N LEU A 99 -10.52 -3.95 -3.18
CA LEU A 99 -11.19 -2.72 -2.73
C LEU A 99 -12.62 -2.61 -3.29
N ALA A 100 -12.83 -2.97 -4.56
CA ALA A 100 -14.14 -2.86 -5.22
C ALA A 100 -15.22 -3.63 -4.46
N ARG A 101 -14.92 -4.85 -3.97
CA ARG A 101 -15.87 -5.66 -3.20
C ARG A 101 -16.30 -5.05 -1.86
N GLN A 102 -15.52 -4.08 -1.34
CA GLN A 102 -15.77 -3.40 -0.07
C GLN A 102 -16.39 -2.01 -0.27
N MET A 103 -16.40 -1.50 -1.50
CA MET A 103 -16.84 -0.14 -1.83
C MET A 103 -18.07 -0.18 -2.73
N PRO A 104 -19.29 0.01 -2.18
CA PRO A 104 -20.52 0.04 -2.99
C PRO A 104 -20.44 1.09 -4.11
N GLY A 105 -20.70 0.66 -5.34
CA GLY A 105 -20.65 1.53 -6.52
C GLY A 105 -19.25 1.81 -7.05
N ALA A 106 -18.22 1.08 -6.62
CA ALA A 106 -16.90 1.13 -7.23
C ALA A 106 -16.86 0.34 -8.54
N THR A 107 -16.02 0.81 -9.47
CA THR A 107 -15.70 0.12 -10.72
C THR A 107 -14.44 -0.71 -10.51
N GLU A 108 -14.55 -2.02 -10.67
CA GLU A 108 -13.39 -2.91 -10.66
C GLU A 108 -12.54 -2.67 -11.91
N VAL A 109 -11.25 -2.46 -11.71
CA VAL A 109 -10.26 -2.28 -12.78
C VAL A 109 -9.08 -3.22 -12.58
N SER A 110 -8.30 -3.47 -13.64
CA SER A 110 -7.07 -4.26 -13.56
C SER A 110 -5.95 -3.50 -12.85
N THR A 111 -4.85 -4.19 -12.51
CA THR A 111 -3.65 -3.58 -11.92
C THR A 111 -3.12 -2.43 -12.78
N SER A 112 -2.99 -2.67 -14.10
CA SER A 112 -2.49 -1.67 -15.06
C SER A 112 -3.42 -0.46 -15.14
N GLN A 113 -4.73 -0.68 -15.25
CA GLN A 113 -5.72 0.39 -15.30
C GLN A 113 -5.79 1.19 -13.99
N PHE A 114 -5.56 0.52 -12.86
CA PHE A 114 -5.49 1.21 -11.58
C PHE A 114 -4.25 2.10 -11.50
N ALA A 115 -3.11 1.62 -12.01
CA ALA A 115 -1.89 2.42 -12.11
C ALA A 115 -2.08 3.66 -12.99
N GLU A 116 -2.73 3.53 -14.16
CA GLU A 116 -3.09 4.66 -15.01
C GLU A 116 -3.97 5.67 -14.26
N CYS A 117 -4.99 5.18 -13.56
CA CYS A 117 -5.87 6.03 -12.76
C CYS A 117 -5.11 6.78 -11.64
N ILE A 118 -4.12 6.15 -11.02
CA ILE A 118 -3.26 6.79 -10.02
C ILE A 118 -2.44 7.91 -10.67
N ILE A 119 -1.83 7.66 -11.83
CA ILE A 119 -1.04 8.65 -12.57
C ILE A 119 -1.88 9.87 -12.97
N ASP A 120 -3.13 9.67 -13.36
CA ASP A 120 -4.05 10.76 -13.74
C ASP A 120 -4.37 11.72 -12.56
N HIS A 121 -4.07 11.33 -11.32
CA HIS A 121 -4.35 12.10 -10.11
C HIS A 121 -3.10 12.62 -9.39
N VAL A 122 -1.91 12.46 -9.97
CA VAL A 122 -0.63 12.94 -9.40
C VAL A 122 -0.47 14.46 -9.51
#